data_8766fdbc83dd1b2a53300b5d36e08ea4
#
_entry.id   8766fdbc83dd1b2a53300b5d36e08ea4
#
_cell.length_a   1.000
_cell.length_b   1.000
_cell.length_c   1.000
_cell.angle_alpha   90.00
_cell.angle_beta   90.00
_cell.angle_gamma   90.00
#
_symmetry.space_group_name_H-M   'P 1'
#
loop_
_entity.id
_entity.type
_entity.pdbx_description
1 polymer ?
#
loop_
_entity_poly.entity_id
_entity_poly.type
_entity_poly.pdbx_seq_one_letter_code
_entity_poly.pdbx_strand_id
1 'polypeptide(L)'
;MLSWQPLNILSFGAGTPSTTLALMSCENALKGRPVWPHVPIYHAVIFCDLHSEPSWVYRQAAFVASACAGAGIPYYTLDANLYDDWTGNFGRARIASIPFWTLSADGKKGRMPRQCTYDYKIKRIEQFVRYELLCYRPRERALKIDVHAHALHMGIMWEEQRRAKESKQTLFVNRYPLIEMKWTRSACYTYNRDVWGLDTKASCCLFCPFHTNYFYRYIRQNEPACYNCALQVDRIAETYQARPPVKSELFLSKSRKRLRDLNDADCDDAK
;
A
#
# COMPACT_ATOMS: atom_id res chain seq x y z
N MET A 1 -10.48 33.70 11.98
CA MET A 1 -10.18 33.12 10.66
C MET A 1 -9.13 32.03 10.89
N LEU A 2 -9.46 30.77 10.67
CA LEU A 2 -8.45 29.70 10.66
C LEU A 2 -7.52 30.00 9.49
N SER A 3 -6.24 30.23 9.76
CA SER A 3 -5.25 30.47 8.72
C SER A 3 -5.15 29.21 7.86
N TRP A 4 -5.42 29.33 6.56
CA TRP A 4 -5.21 28.27 5.60
C TRP A 4 -3.74 27.83 5.67
N GLN A 5 -3.50 26.52 5.82
CA GLN A 5 -2.15 25.94 5.83
C GLN A 5 -2.11 24.69 4.95
N PRO A 6 -1.02 24.49 4.18
CA PRO A 6 -0.80 23.26 3.46
C PRO A 6 -0.77 22.06 4.40
N LEU A 7 -1.49 21.00 4.04
CA LEU A 7 -1.48 19.76 4.81
C LEU A 7 -0.28 18.88 4.41
N ASN A 8 0.35 18.26 5.40
CA ASN A 8 1.34 17.18 5.22
C ASN A 8 0.67 15.86 5.58
N ILE A 9 0.43 15.01 4.60
CA ILE A 9 -0.28 13.74 4.74
C ILE A 9 0.71 12.60 4.47
N LEU A 10 0.75 11.60 5.35
CA LEU A 10 1.48 10.36 5.09
C LEU A 10 0.56 9.30 4.51
N SER A 11 0.83 8.85 3.27
CA SER A 11 0.27 7.63 2.73
C SER A 11 0.96 6.44 3.39
N PHE A 12 0.34 5.93 4.45
CA PHE A 12 0.89 4.87 5.29
C PHE A 12 0.48 3.49 4.77
N GLY A 13 1.44 2.72 4.31
CA GLY A 13 1.21 1.36 3.81
C GLY A 13 1.57 0.27 4.83
N ALA A 14 1.91 0.63 6.07
CA ALA A 14 2.36 -0.27 7.13
C ALA A 14 3.54 -1.19 6.74
N GLY A 15 4.38 -0.78 5.80
CA GLY A 15 5.66 -1.41 5.49
C GLY A 15 6.83 -0.65 6.11
N THR A 16 8.01 -1.26 6.15
CA THR A 16 9.21 -0.69 6.77
C THR A 16 9.42 0.80 6.46
N PRO A 17 9.43 1.28 5.19
CA PRO A 17 9.75 2.69 4.92
C PRO A 17 8.66 3.67 5.37
N SER A 18 7.38 3.33 5.21
CA SER A 18 6.30 4.22 5.66
C SER A 18 6.17 4.22 7.19
N THR A 19 6.49 3.11 7.84
CA THR A 19 6.60 3.01 9.30
C THR A 19 7.71 3.93 9.81
N THR A 20 8.88 3.91 9.18
CA THR A 20 9.99 4.81 9.52
C THR A 20 9.56 6.28 9.47
N LEU A 21 8.88 6.71 8.38
CA LEU A 21 8.40 8.09 8.26
C LEU A 21 7.39 8.47 9.35
N ALA A 22 6.45 7.58 9.67
CA ALA A 22 5.49 7.81 10.73
C ALA A 22 6.18 7.99 12.10
N LEU A 23 7.10 7.09 12.42
CA LEU A 23 7.83 7.11 13.69
C LEU A 23 8.79 8.31 13.82
N MET A 24 9.46 8.73 12.73
CA MET A 24 10.24 9.97 12.69
C MET A 24 9.38 11.21 12.95
N SER A 25 8.18 11.25 12.37
CA SER A 25 7.22 12.33 12.62
C SER A 25 6.76 12.34 14.10
N CYS A 26 6.50 11.17 14.67
CA CYS A 26 6.20 11.03 16.11
C CYS A 26 7.36 11.52 16.97
N GLU A 27 8.61 11.17 16.64
CA GLU A 27 9.79 11.64 17.37
C GLU A 27 9.93 13.16 17.31
N ASN A 28 9.71 13.79 16.13
CA ASN A 28 9.71 15.25 15.99
C ASN A 28 8.67 15.90 16.91
N ALA A 29 7.45 15.35 16.95
CA ALA A 29 6.36 15.86 17.79
C ALA A 29 6.68 15.71 19.28
N LEU A 30 7.13 14.53 19.72
CA LEU A 30 7.47 14.25 21.11
C LEU A 30 8.65 15.08 21.65
N LYS A 31 9.63 15.36 20.78
CA LYS A 31 10.80 16.19 21.12
C LYS A 31 10.52 17.70 21.02
N GLY A 32 9.39 18.10 20.44
CA GLY A 32 9.05 19.51 20.19
C GLY A 32 10.06 20.25 19.30
N ARG A 33 10.84 19.50 18.50
CA ARG A 33 11.85 20.04 17.57
C ARG A 33 12.08 19.11 16.39
N PRO A 34 12.53 19.61 15.22
CA PRO A 34 12.77 18.79 14.04
C PRO A 34 14.07 17.95 14.18
N VAL A 35 13.98 16.80 14.86
CA VAL A 35 15.08 15.80 14.88
C VAL A 35 15.35 15.30 13.47
N TRP A 36 14.27 15.16 12.68
CA TRP A 36 14.30 14.76 11.28
C TRP A 36 13.81 15.90 10.39
N PRO A 37 14.69 16.81 9.92
CA PRO A 37 14.27 18.04 9.22
C PRO A 37 13.49 17.83 7.92
N HIS A 38 13.72 16.69 7.22
CA HIS A 38 13.00 16.34 6.00
C HIS A 38 11.63 15.69 6.24
N VAL A 39 11.32 15.36 7.49
CA VAL A 39 10.07 14.71 7.87
C VAL A 39 9.23 15.68 8.71
N PRO A 40 8.11 16.18 8.20
CA PRO A 40 7.24 17.07 8.98
C PRO A 40 6.52 16.31 10.09
N ILE A 41 5.93 17.03 11.04
CA ILE A 41 4.86 16.51 11.88
C ILE A 41 3.64 16.38 10.97
N TYR A 42 3.18 15.15 10.73
CA TYR A 42 2.06 14.92 9.81
C TYR A 42 0.74 15.41 10.38
N HIS A 43 -0.07 16.07 9.55
CA HIS A 43 -1.44 16.44 9.87
C HIS A 43 -2.38 15.23 9.85
N ALA A 44 -2.00 14.18 9.11
CA ALA A 44 -2.67 12.89 9.13
C ALA A 44 -1.74 11.78 8.64
N VAL A 45 -1.77 10.64 9.33
CA VAL A 45 -1.21 9.36 8.90
C VAL A 45 -2.39 8.49 8.47
N ILE A 46 -2.43 8.09 7.19
CA ILE A 46 -3.60 7.42 6.60
C ILE A 46 -3.23 6.02 6.12
N PHE A 47 -3.84 5.01 6.72
CA PHE A 47 -3.77 3.60 6.32
C PHE A 47 -5.02 3.23 5.53
N CYS A 48 -4.84 2.70 4.31
CA CYS A 48 -5.93 2.13 3.53
C CYS A 48 -5.93 0.61 3.74
N ASP A 49 -6.91 0.11 4.49
CA ASP A 49 -7.07 -1.32 4.76
C ASP A 49 -7.75 -2.00 3.56
N LEU A 50 -7.05 -2.95 2.96
CA LEU A 50 -7.54 -3.74 1.83
C LEU A 50 -8.31 -4.99 2.29
N HIS A 51 -8.45 -5.23 3.60
CA HIS A 51 -8.99 -6.44 4.24
C HIS A 51 -8.26 -7.74 3.81
N SER A 52 -7.04 -7.60 3.37
CA SER A 52 -6.26 -8.72 2.83
C SER A 52 -4.76 -8.54 3.02
N GLU A 53 -4.38 -7.93 4.11
CA GLU A 53 -2.98 -7.80 4.49
C GLU A 53 -2.58 -8.96 5.42
N PRO A 54 -1.30 -9.42 5.42
CA PRO A 54 -0.82 -10.38 6.40
C PRO A 54 -0.85 -9.83 7.83
N SER A 55 -0.87 -10.73 8.82
CA SER A 55 -0.98 -10.38 10.23
C SER A 55 0.07 -9.38 10.72
N TRP A 56 1.30 -9.46 10.20
CA TRP A 56 2.37 -8.52 10.58
C TRP A 56 2.09 -7.09 10.10
N VAL A 57 1.37 -6.89 9.00
CA VAL A 57 0.99 -5.56 8.51
C VAL A 57 0.02 -4.91 9.48
N TYR A 58 -0.97 -5.66 9.96
CA TYR A 58 -1.90 -5.15 10.97
C TYR A 58 -1.22 -4.87 12.31
N ARG A 59 -0.26 -5.72 12.74
CA ARG A 59 0.54 -5.44 13.94
C ARG A 59 1.37 -4.16 13.82
N GLN A 60 2.00 -3.95 12.66
CA GLN A 60 2.75 -2.71 12.37
C GLN A 60 1.83 -1.49 12.33
N ALA A 61 0.64 -1.62 11.73
CA ALA A 61 -0.37 -0.57 11.69
C ALA A 61 -0.85 -0.18 13.10
N ALA A 62 -1.16 -1.16 13.94
CA ALA A 62 -1.58 -0.94 15.33
C ALA A 62 -0.48 -0.27 16.18
N PHE A 63 0.79 -0.69 16.00
CA PHE A 63 1.93 -0.08 16.69
C PHE A 63 2.06 1.40 16.31
N VAL A 64 2.02 1.71 15.00
CA VAL A 64 2.13 3.09 14.52
C VAL A 64 0.93 3.94 14.96
N ALA A 65 -0.28 3.38 14.97
CA ALA A 65 -1.46 4.07 15.49
C ALA A 65 -1.29 4.48 16.96
N SER A 66 -0.75 3.57 17.80
CA SER A 66 -0.43 3.85 19.21
C SER A 66 0.65 4.93 19.34
N ALA A 67 1.73 4.85 18.54
CA ALA A 67 2.79 5.86 18.56
C ALA A 67 2.27 7.25 18.14
N CYS A 68 1.42 7.30 17.10
CA CYS A 68 0.77 8.53 16.66
C CYS A 68 -0.13 9.12 17.75
N ALA A 69 -0.93 8.30 18.42
CA ALA A 69 -1.77 8.74 19.53
C ALA A 69 -0.93 9.35 20.67
N GLY A 70 0.19 8.72 21.04
CA GLY A 70 1.12 9.22 22.05
C GLY A 70 1.80 10.53 21.63
N ALA A 71 1.97 10.77 20.34
CA ALA A 71 2.59 11.97 19.77
C ALA A 71 1.57 13.06 19.38
N GLY A 72 0.26 12.85 19.58
CA GLY A 72 -0.79 13.77 19.17
C GLY A 72 -0.96 13.91 17.66
N ILE A 73 -0.54 12.92 16.88
CA ILE A 73 -0.67 12.90 15.41
C ILE A 73 -1.93 12.14 15.02
N PRO A 74 -2.86 12.73 14.25
CA PRO A 74 -4.05 12.04 13.79
C PRO A 74 -3.73 10.82 12.92
N TYR A 75 -4.29 9.67 13.27
CA TYR A 75 -4.16 8.42 12.51
C TYR A 75 -5.54 7.96 12.04
N TYR A 76 -5.67 7.63 10.76
CA TYR A 76 -6.92 7.20 10.16
C TYR A 76 -6.75 5.86 9.44
N THR A 77 -7.71 4.95 9.65
CA THR A 77 -7.85 3.74 8.84
C THR A 77 -9.03 3.93 7.89
N LEU A 78 -8.77 3.86 6.60
CA LEU A 78 -9.79 3.93 5.56
C LEU A 78 -10.12 2.53 5.07
N ASP A 79 -11.39 2.22 5.05
CA ASP A 79 -11.89 1.00 4.41
C ASP A 79 -11.70 1.09 2.89
N ALA A 80 -10.85 0.23 2.35
CA ALA A 80 -10.57 0.14 0.93
C ALA A 80 -10.94 -1.22 0.31
N ASN A 81 -11.34 -2.17 1.11
CA ASN A 81 -11.98 -3.47 0.86
C ASN A 81 -11.79 -4.10 -0.53
N LEU A 82 -10.55 -4.18 -1.02
CA LEU A 82 -10.23 -4.81 -2.30
C LEU A 82 -10.64 -6.29 -2.34
N TYR A 83 -10.56 -6.96 -1.20
CA TYR A 83 -10.86 -8.38 -1.11
C TYR A 83 -12.34 -8.67 -1.40
N ASP A 84 -13.27 -7.98 -0.76
CA ASP A 84 -14.71 -8.20 -0.97
C ASP A 84 -15.16 -7.68 -2.33
N ASP A 85 -14.60 -6.59 -2.81
CA ASP A 85 -14.84 -6.10 -4.17
C ASP A 85 -14.48 -7.17 -5.21
N TRP A 86 -13.37 -7.89 -5.00
CA TRP A 86 -12.97 -8.97 -5.89
C TRP A 86 -13.78 -10.24 -5.69
N THR A 87 -14.03 -10.67 -4.46
CA THR A 87 -14.69 -11.93 -4.14
C THR A 87 -16.21 -11.82 -4.27
N GLY A 88 -16.81 -10.71 -3.87
CA GLY A 88 -18.25 -10.49 -3.86
C GLY A 88 -18.83 -9.99 -5.19
N ASN A 89 -18.06 -9.21 -5.95
CA ASN A 89 -18.51 -8.56 -7.19
C ASN A 89 -17.82 -9.11 -8.44
N PHE A 90 -17.31 -10.34 -8.37
CA PHE A 90 -16.62 -10.97 -9.49
C PHE A 90 -17.51 -11.03 -10.75
N GLY A 91 -17.03 -10.40 -11.82
CA GLY A 91 -17.78 -10.25 -13.07
C GLY A 91 -18.66 -8.99 -13.17
N ARG A 92 -18.85 -8.23 -12.08
CA ARG A 92 -19.55 -6.93 -12.06
C ARG A 92 -18.59 -5.76 -11.82
N ALA A 93 -17.53 -5.96 -11.02
CA ALA A 93 -16.51 -4.95 -10.78
C ALA A 93 -15.47 -4.90 -11.90
N ARG A 94 -14.75 -3.79 -11.99
CA ARG A 94 -13.65 -3.62 -12.94
C ARG A 94 -12.50 -4.57 -12.58
N ILE A 95 -12.37 -5.66 -13.31
CA ILE A 95 -11.36 -6.74 -13.11
C ILE A 95 -9.91 -6.22 -13.17
N ALA A 96 -9.70 -5.04 -13.72
CA ALA A 96 -8.39 -4.47 -14.02
C ALA A 96 -7.56 -4.02 -12.80
N SER A 97 -8.06 -4.11 -11.56
CA SER A 97 -7.33 -3.58 -10.39
C SER A 97 -6.17 -4.47 -9.95
N ILE A 98 -6.30 -5.80 -10.05
CA ILE A 98 -5.24 -6.75 -9.68
C ILE A 98 -4.38 -7.07 -10.91
N PRO A 99 -3.04 -6.93 -10.83
CA PRO A 99 -2.15 -7.14 -11.97
C PRO A 99 -1.82 -8.63 -12.20
N PHE A 100 -2.83 -9.48 -12.41
CA PHE A 100 -2.64 -10.91 -12.64
C PHE A 100 -1.63 -11.20 -13.74
N TRP A 101 -0.88 -12.29 -13.58
CA TRP A 101 -0.14 -12.91 -14.67
C TRP A 101 -1.13 -13.57 -15.62
N THR A 102 -0.87 -13.50 -16.91
CA THR A 102 -1.78 -13.98 -17.94
C THR A 102 -1.12 -15.02 -18.83
N LEU A 103 -1.93 -15.98 -19.30
CA LEU A 103 -1.57 -16.97 -20.32
C LEU A 103 -2.71 -17.03 -21.33
N SER A 104 -2.42 -16.70 -22.57
CA SER A 104 -3.40 -16.80 -23.66
C SER A 104 -3.42 -18.20 -24.28
N ALA A 105 -4.47 -18.53 -25.00
CA ALA A 105 -4.66 -19.84 -25.65
C ALA A 105 -3.52 -20.20 -26.63
N ASP A 106 -2.88 -19.21 -27.22
CA ASP A 106 -1.68 -19.35 -28.09
C ASP A 106 -0.36 -19.47 -27.30
N GLY A 107 -0.43 -19.61 -25.96
CA GLY A 107 0.74 -19.75 -25.09
C GLY A 107 1.48 -18.45 -24.77
N LYS A 108 1.00 -17.29 -25.21
CA LYS A 108 1.63 -16.01 -24.96
C LYS A 108 1.50 -15.60 -23.50
N LYS A 109 2.63 -15.29 -22.89
CA LYS A 109 2.76 -14.87 -21.50
C LYS A 109 2.67 -13.37 -21.38
N GLY A 110 1.84 -12.88 -20.43
CA GLY A 110 1.67 -11.46 -20.18
C GLY A 110 1.40 -11.16 -18.70
N ARG A 111 1.01 -9.91 -18.44
CA ARG A 111 0.58 -9.44 -17.13
C ARG A 111 -0.38 -8.27 -17.29
N MET A 112 -1.40 -8.22 -16.46
CA MET A 112 -2.33 -7.09 -16.41
C MET A 112 -1.65 -5.83 -15.81
N PRO A 113 -2.10 -4.62 -16.18
CA PRO A 113 -1.61 -3.39 -15.57
C PRO A 113 -2.00 -3.31 -14.10
N ARG A 114 -1.11 -2.71 -13.28
CA ARG A 114 -1.35 -2.50 -11.85
C ARG A 114 -2.17 -1.23 -11.63
N GLN A 115 -3.41 -1.36 -11.19
CA GLN A 115 -4.29 -0.24 -10.86
C GLN A 115 -4.72 -0.19 -9.38
N CYS A 116 -4.58 -1.31 -8.63
CA CYS A 116 -5.01 -1.40 -7.24
C CYS A 116 -4.45 -0.29 -6.34
N THR A 117 -3.19 0.13 -6.53
CA THR A 117 -2.60 1.22 -5.73
C THR A 117 -3.33 2.55 -5.95
N TYR A 118 -3.71 2.85 -7.19
CA TYR A 118 -4.46 4.05 -7.49
C TYR A 118 -5.89 3.96 -6.97
N ASP A 119 -6.62 2.91 -7.34
CA ASP A 119 -8.05 2.76 -7.08
C ASP A 119 -8.35 2.64 -5.58
N TYR A 120 -7.54 1.87 -4.84
CA TYR A 120 -7.80 1.50 -3.44
C TYR A 120 -6.94 2.24 -2.40
N LYS A 121 -5.89 2.97 -2.83
CA LYS A 121 -5.06 3.73 -1.88
C LYS A 121 -5.06 5.22 -2.23
N ILE A 122 -4.50 5.62 -3.37
CA ILE A 122 -4.31 7.06 -3.68
C ILE A 122 -5.65 7.80 -3.80
N LYS A 123 -6.58 7.25 -4.56
CA LYS A 123 -7.91 7.86 -4.74
C LYS A 123 -8.69 7.94 -3.43
N ARG A 124 -8.59 6.92 -2.56
CA ARG A 124 -9.24 6.91 -1.25
C ARG A 124 -8.68 7.99 -0.33
N ILE A 125 -7.35 8.13 -0.29
CA ILE A 125 -6.69 9.19 0.47
C ILE A 125 -7.11 10.57 -0.04
N GLU A 126 -7.12 10.79 -1.36
CA GLU A 126 -7.54 12.07 -1.93
C GLU A 126 -9.00 12.40 -1.58
N GLN A 127 -9.90 11.43 -1.68
CA GLN A 127 -11.31 11.60 -1.30
C GLN A 127 -11.45 11.95 0.18
N PHE A 128 -10.75 11.24 1.06
CA PHE A 128 -10.78 11.50 2.49
C PHE A 128 -10.26 12.90 2.82
N VAL A 129 -9.10 13.29 2.30
CA VAL A 129 -8.53 14.61 2.52
C VAL A 129 -9.48 15.69 1.99
N ARG A 130 -10.06 15.46 0.81
CA ARG A 130 -10.98 16.41 0.17
C ARG A 130 -12.25 16.64 0.99
N TYR A 131 -12.90 15.57 1.42
CA TYR A 131 -14.22 15.66 2.01
C TYR A 131 -14.20 15.81 3.53
N GLU A 132 -13.28 15.12 4.21
CA GLU A 132 -13.22 15.10 5.68
C GLU A 132 -12.28 16.17 6.24
N LEU A 133 -11.10 16.38 5.63
CA LEU A 133 -10.14 17.35 6.17
C LEU A 133 -10.30 18.75 5.59
N LEU A 134 -10.65 18.88 4.30
CA LEU A 134 -10.85 20.16 3.63
C LEU A 134 -12.33 20.54 3.51
N CYS A 135 -13.26 19.68 3.93
CA CYS A 135 -14.71 19.91 3.97
C CYS A 135 -15.33 20.32 2.63
N TYR A 136 -14.79 19.86 1.50
CA TYR A 136 -15.39 20.04 0.19
C TYR A 136 -16.73 19.28 0.08
N ARG A 137 -17.70 19.87 -0.60
CA ARG A 137 -18.93 19.17 -0.96
C ARG A 137 -18.71 18.20 -2.13
N PRO A 138 -19.53 17.15 -2.25
CA PRO A 138 -19.48 16.26 -3.40
C PRO A 138 -19.59 17.03 -4.72
N ARG A 139 -18.70 16.73 -5.68
CA ARG A 139 -18.57 17.39 -7.00
C ARG A 139 -18.10 18.86 -6.97
N GLU A 140 -17.82 19.42 -5.82
CA GLU A 140 -17.21 20.75 -5.73
C GLU A 140 -15.82 20.75 -6.34
N ARG A 141 -15.46 21.79 -7.10
CA ARG A 141 -14.11 21.92 -7.66
C ARG A 141 -13.13 22.36 -6.58
N ALA A 142 -11.89 21.87 -6.64
CA ALA A 142 -10.84 22.35 -5.76
C ALA A 142 -10.63 23.85 -5.92
N LEU A 143 -10.48 24.56 -4.80
CA LEU A 143 -10.10 25.97 -4.82
C LEU A 143 -8.70 26.11 -5.42
N LYS A 144 -8.41 27.22 -6.10
CA LYS A 144 -7.09 27.47 -6.70
C LYS A 144 -5.96 27.40 -5.66
N ILE A 145 -6.23 27.80 -4.42
CA ILE A 145 -5.29 27.76 -3.32
C ILE A 145 -4.92 26.33 -2.90
N ASP A 146 -5.79 25.34 -3.13
CA ASP A 146 -5.56 23.95 -2.75
C ASP A 146 -4.95 23.11 -3.88
N VAL A 147 -4.93 23.65 -5.10
CA VAL A 147 -4.36 22.91 -6.25
C VAL A 147 -2.85 22.75 -6.08
N HIS A 148 -2.39 21.50 -5.97
CA HIS A 148 -0.99 21.13 -5.71
C HIS A 148 -0.38 21.82 -4.48
N ALA A 149 -1.20 22.13 -3.48
CA ALA A 149 -0.74 22.82 -2.27
C ALA A 149 -0.39 21.86 -1.13
N HIS A 150 -1.08 20.71 -1.06
CA HIS A 150 -0.90 19.76 0.02
C HIS A 150 0.18 18.73 -0.34
N ALA A 151 0.99 18.29 0.64
CA ALA A 151 2.03 17.31 0.43
C ALA A 151 1.56 15.90 0.79
N LEU A 152 1.67 14.96 -0.17
CA LEU A 152 1.47 13.54 0.05
C LEU A 152 2.83 12.86 0.17
N HIS A 153 3.19 12.50 1.38
CA HIS A 153 4.45 11.82 1.69
C HIS A 153 4.33 10.32 1.49
N MET A 154 5.31 9.72 0.84
CA MET A 154 5.35 8.29 0.55
C MET A 154 6.67 7.66 0.98
N GLY A 155 6.59 6.48 1.62
CA GLY A 155 7.74 5.69 2.04
C GLY A 155 8.39 4.97 0.84
N ILE A 156 9.17 5.70 0.05
CA ILE A 156 10.02 5.16 -1.02
C ILE A 156 11.47 5.41 -0.64
N MET A 157 12.26 4.33 -0.53
CA MET A 157 13.65 4.36 -0.12
C MET A 157 14.58 4.77 -1.28
N TRP A 158 15.83 5.07 -0.93
CA TRP A 158 16.84 5.47 -1.91
C TRP A 158 17.03 4.44 -3.03
N GLU A 159 17.08 3.16 -2.71
CA GLU A 159 17.24 2.07 -3.71
C GLU A 159 16.03 1.94 -4.65
N GLU A 160 14.88 2.46 -4.23
CA GLU A 160 13.62 2.41 -4.98
C GLU A 160 13.29 3.74 -5.67
N GLN A 161 14.20 4.70 -5.74
CA GLN A 161 13.97 6.07 -6.26
C GLN A 161 13.32 6.11 -7.65
N ARG A 162 13.54 5.09 -8.49
CA ARG A 162 12.88 4.95 -9.81
C ARG A 162 11.35 4.88 -9.73
N ARG A 163 10.80 4.60 -8.54
CA ARG A 163 9.35 4.57 -8.28
C ARG A 163 8.78 5.94 -7.97
N ALA A 164 9.63 6.91 -7.62
CA ALA A 164 9.22 8.27 -7.35
C ALA A 164 8.69 8.93 -8.63
N LYS A 165 7.49 9.50 -8.53
CA LYS A 165 6.80 10.16 -9.66
C LYS A 165 6.08 11.40 -9.13
N GLU A 166 5.89 12.35 -10.02
CA GLU A 166 5.01 13.50 -9.75
C GLU A 166 3.58 13.05 -9.48
N SER A 167 2.87 13.85 -8.70
CA SER A 167 1.46 13.59 -8.41
C SER A 167 0.61 13.81 -9.66
N LYS A 168 -0.36 12.93 -9.86
CA LYS A 168 -1.44 13.10 -10.83
C LYS A 168 -2.73 13.59 -10.16
N GLN A 169 -2.71 13.81 -8.85
CA GLN A 169 -3.86 14.24 -8.05
C GLN A 169 -3.90 15.77 -7.98
N THR A 170 -5.10 16.33 -8.06
CA THR A 170 -5.29 17.78 -8.09
C THR A 170 -4.80 18.48 -6.83
N LEU A 171 -4.97 17.85 -5.66
CA LEU A 171 -4.66 18.47 -4.37
C LEU A 171 -3.18 18.32 -3.97
N PHE A 172 -2.47 17.31 -4.48
CA PHE A 172 -1.21 16.87 -3.90
C PHE A 172 0.02 17.15 -4.75
N VAL A 173 1.10 17.48 -4.04
CA VAL A 173 2.49 17.28 -4.48
C VAL A 173 3.06 16.07 -3.75
N ASN A 174 3.65 15.13 -4.48
CA ASN A 174 4.30 13.97 -3.88
C ASN A 174 5.64 14.37 -3.24
N ARG A 175 5.92 13.82 -2.05
CA ARG A 175 7.18 14.01 -1.32
C ARG A 175 7.79 12.66 -0.94
N TYR A 176 9.11 12.60 -0.97
CA TYR A 176 9.87 11.38 -0.78
C TYR A 176 11.03 11.59 0.21
N PRO A 177 10.75 11.83 1.52
CA PRO A 177 11.78 12.23 2.48
C PRO A 177 12.93 11.23 2.61
N LEU A 178 12.65 9.91 2.49
CA LEU A 178 13.70 8.90 2.56
C LEU A 178 14.66 8.96 1.36
N ILE A 179 14.21 9.41 0.18
CA ILE A 179 15.09 9.65 -0.97
C ILE A 179 15.95 10.89 -0.70
N GLU A 180 15.34 11.96 -0.21
CA GLU A 180 16.04 13.21 0.13
C GLU A 180 17.15 12.98 1.16
N MET A 181 16.89 12.12 2.15
CA MET A 181 17.85 11.72 3.18
C MET A 181 18.79 10.58 2.74
N LYS A 182 18.62 10.01 1.53
CA LYS A 182 19.35 8.84 1.02
C LYS A 182 19.22 7.60 1.94
N TRP A 183 18.06 7.43 2.55
CA TRP A 183 17.81 6.32 3.46
C TRP A 183 17.53 5.02 2.71
N THR A 184 18.30 3.99 3.11
CA THR A 184 18.21 2.63 2.58
C THR A 184 17.21 1.79 3.38
N ARG A 185 16.85 0.61 2.84
CA ARG A 185 16.02 -0.37 3.56
C ARG A 185 16.64 -0.76 4.90
N SER A 186 17.96 -0.99 4.90
CA SER A 186 18.68 -1.34 6.12
C SER A 186 18.61 -0.23 7.17
N ALA A 187 18.82 1.04 6.77
CA ALA A 187 18.73 2.18 7.68
C ALA A 187 17.33 2.31 8.30
N CYS A 188 16.26 2.16 7.47
CA CYS A 188 14.89 2.17 7.96
C CYS A 188 14.63 1.03 8.96
N TYR A 189 15.10 -0.18 8.64
CA TYR A 189 14.93 -1.35 9.48
C TYR A 189 15.64 -1.18 10.84
N THR A 190 16.91 -0.73 10.81
CA THR A 190 17.70 -0.46 12.00
C THR A 190 17.05 0.60 12.89
N TYR A 191 16.60 1.71 12.31
CA TYR A 191 15.90 2.76 13.06
C TYR A 191 14.63 2.25 13.74
N ASN A 192 13.77 1.55 13.01
CA ASN A 192 12.51 1.04 13.56
C ASN A 192 12.77 0.07 14.72
N ARG A 193 13.77 -0.80 14.58
CA ARG A 193 14.14 -1.78 15.60
C ARG A 193 14.85 -1.14 16.80
N ASP A 194 15.89 -0.35 16.56
CA ASP A 194 16.80 0.09 17.62
C ASP A 194 16.24 1.29 18.41
N VAL A 195 15.43 2.14 17.76
CA VAL A 195 14.84 3.31 18.42
C VAL A 195 13.44 3.01 18.97
N TRP A 196 12.66 2.19 18.27
CA TRP A 196 11.25 1.94 18.60
C TRP A 196 10.95 0.51 19.03
N GLY A 197 11.93 -0.39 18.99
CA GLY A 197 11.74 -1.81 19.36
C GLY A 197 10.83 -2.58 18.40
N LEU A 198 10.65 -2.10 17.16
CA LEU A 198 9.73 -2.66 16.19
C LEU A 198 10.46 -3.34 15.04
N ASP A 199 10.42 -4.67 14.99
CA ASP A 199 10.85 -5.43 13.82
C ASP A 199 9.80 -5.31 12.71
N THR A 200 10.16 -4.62 11.63
CA THR A 200 9.24 -4.35 10.53
C THR A 200 9.45 -5.31 9.36
N LYS A 201 8.36 -5.63 8.67
CA LYS A 201 8.36 -6.39 7.41
C LYS A 201 7.74 -5.55 6.29
N ALA A 202 7.95 -5.98 5.05
CA ALA A 202 7.33 -5.33 3.90
C ALA A 202 5.80 -5.44 3.97
N SER A 203 5.09 -4.35 3.61
CA SER A 203 3.65 -4.39 3.41
C SER A 203 3.32 -5.01 2.07
N CYS A 204 2.28 -5.81 2.04
CA CYS A 204 1.81 -6.50 0.84
C CYS A 204 0.37 -6.97 1.06
N CYS A 205 -0.45 -7.01 0.03
CA CYS A 205 -1.72 -7.74 0.11
C CYS A 205 -1.49 -9.23 -0.17
N LEU A 206 -2.29 -10.11 0.46
CA LEU A 206 -2.12 -11.56 0.42
C LEU A 206 -2.15 -12.15 -1.00
N PHE A 207 -2.89 -11.53 -1.90
CA PHE A 207 -3.05 -11.97 -3.29
C PHE A 207 -2.39 -11.02 -4.30
N CYS A 208 -1.28 -10.40 -3.93
CA CYS A 208 -0.53 -9.56 -4.86
C CYS A 208 0.28 -10.43 -5.84
N PRO A 209 0.06 -10.34 -7.16
CA PRO A 209 0.81 -11.15 -8.14
C PRO A 209 2.31 -10.82 -8.23
N PHE A 210 2.77 -9.79 -7.52
CA PHE A 210 4.20 -9.46 -7.42
C PHE A 210 4.93 -10.23 -6.32
N HIS A 211 4.23 -11.09 -5.57
CA HIS A 211 4.90 -11.99 -4.65
C HIS A 211 5.71 -13.05 -5.39
N THR A 212 6.79 -13.49 -4.73
CA THR A 212 7.49 -14.71 -5.10
C THR A 212 6.67 -15.92 -4.68
N ASN A 213 6.91 -17.08 -5.30
CA ASN A 213 6.28 -18.31 -4.85
C ASN A 213 6.70 -18.66 -3.40
N TYR A 214 7.91 -18.24 -2.98
CA TYR A 214 8.36 -18.36 -1.60
C TYR A 214 7.40 -17.68 -0.60
N PHE A 215 6.86 -16.51 -0.94
CA PHE A 215 5.87 -15.84 -0.08
C PHE A 215 4.63 -16.70 0.14
N TYR A 216 4.09 -17.31 -0.92
CA TYR A 216 2.93 -18.18 -0.81
C TYR A 216 3.21 -19.44 0.00
N ARG A 217 4.43 -20.02 -0.13
CA ARG A 217 4.90 -21.10 0.74
C ARG A 217 4.98 -20.65 2.20
N TYR A 218 5.57 -19.49 2.44
CA TYR A 218 5.70 -18.93 3.79
C TYR A 218 4.35 -18.75 4.49
N ILE A 219 3.36 -18.10 3.85
CA ILE A 219 2.04 -17.91 4.45
C ILE A 219 1.26 -19.22 4.57
N ARG A 220 1.46 -20.19 3.68
CA ARG A 220 0.88 -21.53 3.81
C ARG A 220 1.33 -22.23 5.09
N GLN A 221 2.60 -22.08 5.44
CA GLN A 221 3.20 -22.74 6.61
C GLN A 221 2.95 -21.96 7.92
N ASN A 222 3.01 -20.63 7.88
CA ASN A 222 3.03 -19.79 9.08
C ASN A 222 1.72 -19.02 9.35
N GLU A 223 0.92 -18.76 8.32
CA GLU A 223 -0.36 -18.03 8.40
C GLU A 223 -1.43 -18.69 7.53
N PRO A 224 -1.91 -19.91 7.86
CA PRO A 224 -2.84 -20.67 7.00
C PRO A 224 -4.15 -19.93 6.67
N ALA A 225 -4.67 -19.11 7.58
CA ALA A 225 -5.84 -18.29 7.32
C ALA A 225 -5.59 -17.28 6.19
N CYS A 226 -4.42 -16.63 6.20
CA CYS A 226 -3.99 -15.71 5.15
C CYS A 226 -3.80 -16.43 3.80
N TYR A 227 -3.23 -17.64 3.83
CA TYR A 227 -3.09 -18.45 2.61
C TYR A 227 -4.45 -18.83 2.02
N ASN A 228 -5.44 -19.17 2.85
CA ASN A 228 -6.80 -19.49 2.41
C ASN A 228 -7.46 -18.30 1.70
N CYS A 229 -7.24 -17.06 2.16
CA CYS A 229 -7.71 -15.87 1.45
C CYS A 229 -7.08 -15.76 0.04
N ALA A 230 -5.77 -15.97 -0.08
CA ALA A 230 -5.10 -15.97 -1.38
C ALA A 230 -5.59 -17.09 -2.30
N LEU A 231 -5.81 -18.31 -1.74
CA LEU A 231 -6.39 -19.44 -2.48
C LEU A 231 -7.80 -19.14 -3.01
N GLN A 232 -8.62 -18.44 -2.24
CA GLN A 232 -9.96 -18.07 -2.68
C GLN A 232 -9.90 -17.13 -3.89
N VAL A 233 -9.03 -16.13 -3.86
CA VAL A 233 -8.82 -15.23 -5.00
C VAL A 233 -8.27 -15.98 -6.22
N ASP A 234 -7.34 -16.92 -6.02
CA ASP A 234 -6.79 -17.75 -7.12
C ASP A 234 -7.85 -18.66 -7.75
N ARG A 235 -8.73 -19.28 -6.93
CA ARG A 235 -9.87 -20.08 -7.40
C ARG A 235 -10.87 -19.25 -8.22
N ILE A 236 -11.20 -18.04 -7.74
CA ILE A 236 -12.06 -17.13 -8.49
C ILE A 236 -11.40 -16.74 -9.81
N ALA A 237 -10.11 -16.46 -9.82
CA ALA A 237 -9.36 -16.16 -11.04
C ALA A 237 -9.35 -17.35 -12.03
N GLU A 238 -9.34 -18.60 -11.53
CA GLU A 238 -9.44 -19.81 -12.35
C GLU A 238 -10.80 -19.96 -13.00
N THR A 239 -11.89 -19.62 -12.30
CA THR A 239 -13.25 -19.67 -12.85
C THR A 239 -13.52 -18.55 -13.86
N TYR A 240 -12.61 -17.56 -13.93
CA TYR A 240 -12.71 -16.51 -14.92
C TYR A 240 -12.39 -17.08 -16.30
N GLN A 241 -13.43 -17.45 -17.02
CA GLN A 241 -13.30 -17.87 -18.41
C GLN A 241 -12.86 -16.67 -19.26
N ALA A 242 -11.88 -16.90 -20.13
CA ALA A 242 -11.37 -15.90 -21.04
C ALA A 242 -12.49 -15.29 -21.90
N ARG A 243 -12.97 -14.13 -21.50
CA ARG A 243 -14.02 -13.36 -22.16
C ARG A 243 -13.64 -11.86 -22.21
N PRO A 244 -14.16 -11.11 -23.19
CA PRO A 244 -13.87 -9.69 -23.22
C PRO A 244 -14.17 -8.99 -21.90
N PRO A 245 -13.34 -8.04 -21.43
CA PRO A 245 -12.14 -7.53 -22.13
C PRO A 245 -10.86 -8.38 -21.96
N VAL A 246 -10.86 -9.41 -21.09
CA VAL A 246 -9.67 -10.25 -20.82
C VAL A 246 -9.86 -11.62 -21.45
N LYS A 247 -9.02 -11.91 -22.45
CA LYS A 247 -9.08 -13.16 -23.25
C LYS A 247 -8.02 -14.20 -22.82
N SER A 248 -7.45 -14.07 -21.63
CA SER A 248 -6.38 -14.94 -21.14
C SER A 248 -6.75 -15.51 -19.78
N GLU A 249 -6.18 -16.66 -19.43
CA GLU A 249 -6.23 -17.17 -18.07
C GLU A 249 -5.47 -16.25 -17.11
N LEU A 250 -5.95 -16.16 -15.85
CA LEU A 250 -5.43 -15.28 -14.82
C LEU A 250 -4.76 -16.10 -13.73
N PHE A 251 -3.55 -15.70 -13.31
CA PHE A 251 -2.76 -16.36 -12.28
C PHE A 251 -2.20 -15.36 -11.26
N LEU A 252 -2.17 -15.73 -9.99
CA LEU A 252 -1.45 -14.98 -8.96
C LEU A 252 0.05 -15.25 -9.03
N SER A 253 0.46 -16.49 -9.31
CA SER A 253 1.86 -16.87 -9.41
C SER A 253 2.47 -16.45 -10.76
N LYS A 254 3.71 -15.91 -10.72
CA LYS A 254 4.53 -15.62 -11.90
C LYS A 254 4.82 -16.88 -12.73
N SER A 255 4.90 -18.04 -12.10
CA SER A 255 5.10 -19.34 -12.78
C SER A 255 3.87 -19.78 -13.59
N ARG A 256 2.72 -19.11 -13.43
CA ARG A 256 1.43 -19.48 -14.03
C ARG A 256 0.96 -20.87 -13.62
N LYS A 257 1.25 -21.23 -12.38
CA LYS A 257 0.68 -22.37 -11.68
C LYS A 257 -0.36 -21.85 -10.68
N ARG A 258 -1.38 -22.65 -10.40
CA ARG A 258 -2.33 -22.34 -9.33
C ARG A 258 -1.62 -22.44 -7.99
N LEU A 259 -2.04 -21.61 -7.02
CA LEU A 259 -1.36 -21.59 -5.70
C LEU A 259 -1.38 -22.96 -5.02
N ARG A 260 -2.47 -23.74 -5.22
CA ARG A 260 -2.60 -25.09 -4.69
C ARG A 260 -1.60 -26.09 -5.27
N ASP A 261 -1.11 -25.84 -6.51
CA ASP A 261 -0.24 -26.73 -7.26
C ASP A 261 1.26 -26.31 -7.13
N LEU A 262 1.55 -25.26 -6.35
CA LEU A 262 2.93 -24.86 -6.06
C LEU A 262 3.59 -25.87 -5.14
N ASN A 263 4.68 -26.46 -5.60
CA ASN A 263 5.57 -27.33 -4.82
C ASN A 263 6.82 -26.58 -4.32
N ASP A 264 7.66 -27.25 -3.54
CA ASP A 264 8.83 -26.60 -2.95
C ASP A 264 9.88 -26.19 -3.99
N ALA A 265 10.02 -26.95 -5.10
CA ALA A 265 10.93 -26.59 -6.19
C ALA A 265 10.47 -25.30 -6.93
N ASP A 266 9.17 -25.02 -6.98
CA ASP A 266 8.65 -23.79 -7.54
C ASP A 266 8.93 -22.56 -6.67
N CYS A 267 9.33 -22.77 -5.41
CA CYS A 267 9.49 -21.73 -4.40
C CYS A 267 10.95 -21.28 -4.20
N ASP A 268 11.88 -21.78 -4.99
CA ASP A 268 13.30 -21.40 -4.94
C ASP A 268 13.60 -20.07 -5.66
N ASP A 269 12.57 -19.31 -6.03
CA ASP A 269 12.65 -18.00 -6.67
C ASP A 269 12.97 -16.85 -5.68
N ALA A 270 13.37 -17.17 -4.46
CA ALA A 270 13.74 -16.22 -3.41
C ALA A 270 15.16 -15.62 -3.56
N LYS A 271 15.85 -15.90 -4.69
CA LYS A 271 17.19 -15.36 -4.97
C LYS A 271 17.17 -14.06 -5.76
#